data_b63459f64b5e3eddce253a330723d74d
#
_entry.id   b63459f64b5e3eddce253a330723d74d
#
_cell.length_a   1.000
_cell.length_b   1.000
_cell.length_c   1.000
_cell.angle_alpha   90.00
_cell.angle_beta   90.00
_cell.angle_gamma   90.00
#
_symmetry.space_group_name_H-M   'P 1'
#
loop_
_entity.id
_entity.type
_entity.pdbx_description
1 polymer ?
#
loop_
_entity_poly.entity_id
_entity_poly.type
_entity_poly.pdbx_seq_one_letter_code
_entity_poly.pdbx_strand_id
1 'polypeptide(L)'
;IPAGTAVQTDSATANYCVLQSLSGAKVLDRPSPVQLMKAMKTPAEQENFRAAHIKDGVAVCRFICWLQSHVGKEPITECSAAAKLESFRAQQPDYLGPSFDSIMAFGPHGAIVHYEPTAETDVPLEPRSFCLADTGGHYLQGTTDITRTIPLGPLTEEERRAYTVVLKG
;
A
#
# COMPACT_ATOMS: atom_id res chain seq x y z
N ILE A 1 5.59 0.08 38.82
CA ILE A 1 6.82 0.91 38.73
C ILE A 1 7.00 1.59 40.07
N PRO A 2 8.18 1.53 40.71
CA PRO A 2 8.41 2.23 41.99
C PRO A 2 8.18 3.72 41.83
N ALA A 3 7.64 4.36 42.89
CA ALA A 3 7.41 5.79 42.90
C ALA A 3 8.71 6.57 42.66
N GLY A 4 8.65 7.64 41.91
CA GLY A 4 9.80 8.46 41.53
C GLY A 4 10.72 7.90 40.43
N THR A 5 10.46 6.68 39.93
CA THR A 5 11.21 6.13 38.77
C THR A 5 11.00 7.02 37.56
N ALA A 6 12.09 7.38 36.87
CA ALA A 6 12.00 8.11 35.61
C ALA A 6 11.57 7.14 34.49
N VAL A 7 10.50 7.49 33.79
CA VAL A 7 9.95 6.71 32.67
C VAL A 7 9.82 7.62 31.44
N GLN A 8 10.52 7.30 30.37
CA GLN A 8 10.32 8.01 29.13
C GLN A 8 9.14 7.38 28.37
N THR A 9 8.20 8.22 27.95
CA THR A 9 7.09 7.82 27.09
C THR A 9 6.74 8.98 26.15
N ASP A 10 6.16 8.67 25.02
CA ASP A 10 5.64 9.63 24.07
C ASP A 10 4.13 9.75 24.29
N SER A 11 3.69 10.84 24.90
CA SER A 11 2.29 11.07 25.25
C SER A 11 1.38 11.20 24.02
N ALA A 12 1.92 11.54 22.85
CA ALA A 12 1.15 11.65 21.61
C ALA A 12 0.75 10.28 21.04
N THR A 13 1.50 9.23 21.36
CA THR A 13 1.29 7.88 20.80
C THR A 13 0.97 6.83 21.86
N ALA A 14 1.26 7.09 23.14
CA ALA A 14 1.02 6.16 24.20
C ALA A 14 -0.48 6.04 24.54
N ASN A 15 -0.92 4.81 24.83
CA ASN A 15 -2.28 4.58 25.29
C ASN A 15 -2.55 5.33 26.61
N TYR A 16 -3.71 5.96 26.70
CA TYR A 16 -4.11 6.78 27.86
C TYR A 16 -4.08 6.00 29.18
N CYS A 17 -4.52 4.73 29.18
CA CYS A 17 -4.47 3.90 30.38
C CYS A 17 -3.03 3.64 30.87
N VAL A 18 -2.08 3.52 29.93
CA VAL A 18 -0.65 3.40 30.26
C VAL A 18 -0.17 4.69 30.92
N LEU A 19 -0.49 5.85 30.37
CA LEU A 19 -0.11 7.16 30.96
C LEU A 19 -0.69 7.33 32.38
N GLN A 20 -1.95 6.98 32.59
CA GLN A 20 -2.57 7.02 33.91
C GLN A 20 -1.87 6.11 34.94
N SER A 21 -1.45 4.90 34.48
CA SER A 21 -0.75 3.96 35.39
C SER A 21 0.65 4.45 35.83
N LEU A 22 1.17 5.49 35.18
CA LEU A 22 2.45 6.13 35.47
C LEU A 22 2.32 7.31 36.46
N SER A 23 1.16 7.53 37.07
CA SER A 23 0.89 8.69 37.94
C SER A 23 1.86 8.85 39.11
N GLY A 24 2.52 7.77 39.57
CA GLY A 24 3.56 7.79 40.62
C GLY A 24 5.00 7.91 40.08
N ALA A 25 5.19 7.92 38.79
CA ALA A 25 6.50 7.97 38.15
C ALA A 25 6.86 9.40 37.70
N LYS A 26 8.15 9.68 37.53
CA LYS A 26 8.62 10.90 36.84
C LYS A 26 8.55 10.68 35.33
N VAL A 27 7.47 11.11 34.73
CA VAL A 27 7.28 10.98 33.23
C VAL A 27 8.19 11.98 32.53
N LEU A 28 9.00 11.47 31.62
CA LEU A 28 9.77 12.24 30.64
C LEU A 28 9.07 12.13 29.30
N ASP A 29 8.27 13.14 28.93
CA ASP A 29 7.52 13.18 27.68
C ASP A 29 8.46 13.49 26.51
N ARG A 30 8.80 12.49 25.72
CA ARG A 30 9.71 12.57 24.57
C ARG A 30 9.36 11.47 23.57
N PRO A 31 9.65 11.70 22.26
CA PRO A 31 9.51 10.65 21.24
C PRO A 31 10.19 9.34 21.64
N SER A 32 9.54 8.23 21.36
CA SER A 32 10.08 6.90 21.67
C SER A 32 11.36 6.63 20.86
N PRO A 33 12.50 6.31 21.49
CA PRO A 33 13.72 5.95 20.78
C PRO A 33 13.54 4.68 19.93
N VAL A 34 12.60 3.81 20.29
CA VAL A 34 12.28 2.58 19.56
C VAL A 34 11.78 2.87 18.17
N GLN A 35 11.06 3.98 17.94
CA GLN A 35 10.59 4.38 16.61
C GLN A 35 11.77 4.57 15.65
N LEU A 36 12.78 5.32 16.07
CA LEU A 36 13.98 5.54 15.25
C LEU A 36 14.79 4.25 15.06
N MET A 37 14.97 3.47 16.11
CA MET A 37 15.67 2.18 16.04
C MET A 37 14.99 1.23 15.06
N LYS A 38 13.64 1.15 15.10
CA LYS A 38 12.85 0.35 14.17
C LYS A 38 12.93 0.88 12.73
N ALA A 39 13.03 2.19 12.55
CA ALA A 39 13.13 2.81 11.22
C ALA A 39 14.45 2.49 10.53
N MET A 40 15.54 2.29 11.28
CA MET A 40 16.85 1.89 10.76
C MET A 40 16.89 0.38 10.54
N LYS A 41 16.83 -0.04 9.28
CA LYS A 41 16.85 -1.47 8.92
C LYS A 41 18.28 -2.02 8.93
N THR A 42 18.43 -3.20 9.52
CA THR A 42 19.68 -3.98 9.45
C THR A 42 19.98 -4.41 8.01
N PRO A 43 21.22 -4.79 7.68
CA PRO A 43 21.55 -5.32 6.34
C PRO A 43 20.69 -6.54 5.94
N ALA A 44 20.37 -7.41 6.89
CA ALA A 44 19.50 -8.57 6.64
C ALA A 44 18.07 -8.16 6.30
N GLU A 45 17.50 -7.20 7.04
CA GLU A 45 16.17 -6.65 6.73
C GLU A 45 16.14 -5.95 5.37
N GLN A 46 17.19 -5.20 5.02
CA GLN A 46 17.29 -4.55 3.71
C GLN A 46 17.29 -5.57 2.57
N GLU A 47 18.02 -6.66 2.69
CA GLU A 47 18.05 -7.72 1.68
C GLU A 47 16.70 -8.44 1.60
N ASN A 48 16.07 -8.70 2.71
CA ASN A 48 14.73 -9.27 2.78
C ASN A 48 13.70 -8.37 2.10
N PHE A 49 13.74 -7.05 2.33
CA PHE A 49 12.87 -6.10 1.63
C PHE A 49 13.08 -6.12 0.11
N ARG A 50 14.34 -6.18 -0.36
CA ARG A 50 14.64 -6.32 -1.79
C ARG A 50 14.02 -7.59 -2.37
N ALA A 51 14.18 -8.71 -1.69
CA ALA A 51 13.61 -9.99 -2.09
C ALA A 51 12.08 -9.95 -2.17
N ALA A 52 11.40 -9.37 -1.17
CA ALA A 52 9.95 -9.20 -1.18
C ALA A 52 9.49 -8.33 -2.36
N HIS A 53 10.16 -7.20 -2.61
CA HIS A 53 9.82 -6.30 -3.72
C HIS A 53 10.09 -6.90 -5.11
N ILE A 54 11.07 -7.79 -5.25
CA ILE A 54 11.28 -8.53 -6.51
C ILE A 54 10.11 -9.48 -6.76
N LYS A 55 9.68 -10.25 -5.75
CA LYS A 55 8.54 -11.16 -5.86
C LYS A 55 7.25 -10.41 -6.22
N ASP A 56 6.94 -9.37 -5.48
CA ASP A 56 5.75 -8.55 -5.72
C ASP A 56 5.83 -7.81 -7.06
N GLY A 57 7.01 -7.29 -7.41
CA GLY A 57 7.25 -6.66 -8.71
C GLY A 57 6.94 -7.58 -9.88
N VAL A 58 7.26 -8.88 -9.79
CA VAL A 58 6.88 -9.88 -10.80
C VAL A 58 5.36 -9.99 -10.90
N ALA A 59 4.65 -10.08 -9.78
CA ALA A 59 3.19 -10.15 -9.77
C ALA A 59 2.55 -8.90 -10.38
N VAL A 60 3.02 -7.71 -10.00
CA VAL A 60 2.54 -6.42 -10.52
C VAL A 60 2.84 -6.28 -12.02
N CYS A 61 4.03 -6.64 -12.50
CA CYS A 61 4.35 -6.60 -13.93
C CYS A 61 3.45 -7.55 -14.74
N ARG A 62 3.23 -8.78 -14.25
CA ARG A 62 2.30 -9.73 -14.89
C ARG A 62 0.88 -9.17 -14.93
N PHE A 63 0.44 -8.53 -13.86
CA PHE A 63 -0.87 -7.89 -13.80
C PHE A 63 -1.00 -6.76 -14.82
N ILE A 64 -0.03 -5.85 -14.90
CA ILE A 64 -0.07 -4.75 -15.87
C ILE A 64 -0.13 -5.28 -17.31
N CYS A 65 0.69 -6.27 -17.66
CA CYS A 65 0.68 -6.90 -18.97
C CYS A 65 -0.68 -7.57 -19.25
N TRP A 66 -1.22 -8.29 -18.27
CA TRP A 66 -2.54 -8.91 -18.41
C TRP A 66 -3.63 -7.83 -18.60
N LEU A 67 -3.69 -6.83 -17.75
CA LEU A 67 -4.71 -5.80 -17.77
C LEU A 67 -4.73 -5.06 -19.12
N GLN A 68 -3.57 -4.60 -19.58
CA GLN A 68 -3.45 -3.90 -20.86
C GLN A 68 -3.78 -4.77 -22.08
N SER A 69 -3.59 -6.08 -22.00
CA SER A 69 -3.88 -7.00 -23.10
C SER A 69 -5.33 -7.46 -23.14
N HIS A 70 -6.10 -7.34 -22.05
CA HIS A 70 -7.46 -7.87 -21.92
C HIS A 70 -8.54 -6.79 -21.80
N VAL A 71 -8.22 -5.61 -21.26
CA VAL A 71 -9.18 -4.50 -21.17
C VAL A 71 -9.78 -4.17 -22.53
N GLY A 72 -11.12 -4.04 -22.58
CA GLY A 72 -11.88 -3.85 -23.82
C GLY A 72 -12.10 -5.11 -24.66
N LYS A 73 -11.53 -6.26 -24.29
CA LYS A 73 -11.74 -7.56 -24.96
C LYS A 73 -12.62 -8.50 -24.14
N GLU A 74 -12.60 -8.37 -22.85
CA GLU A 74 -13.43 -9.12 -21.91
C GLU A 74 -13.94 -8.18 -20.80
N PRO A 75 -15.04 -8.51 -20.11
CA PRO A 75 -15.51 -7.72 -18.98
C PRO A 75 -14.51 -7.79 -17.82
N ILE A 76 -13.94 -6.64 -17.47
CA ILE A 76 -13.07 -6.48 -16.31
C ILE A 76 -13.62 -5.33 -15.49
N THR A 77 -13.79 -5.53 -14.18
CA THR A 77 -14.21 -4.50 -13.24
C THR A 77 -13.08 -4.20 -12.25
N GLU A 78 -13.22 -3.16 -11.45
CA GLU A 78 -12.26 -2.81 -10.40
C GLU A 78 -12.06 -4.00 -9.44
N CYS A 79 -13.14 -4.61 -8.95
CA CYS A 79 -13.07 -5.79 -8.08
C CYS A 79 -12.41 -6.99 -8.76
N SER A 80 -12.75 -7.28 -10.02
CA SER A 80 -12.17 -8.41 -10.73
C SER A 80 -10.69 -8.20 -11.06
N ALA A 81 -10.29 -6.96 -11.32
CA ALA A 81 -8.89 -6.58 -11.53
C ALA A 81 -8.08 -6.72 -10.22
N ALA A 82 -8.62 -6.27 -9.09
CA ALA A 82 -8.00 -6.45 -7.77
C ALA A 82 -7.80 -7.95 -7.45
N ALA A 83 -8.84 -8.77 -7.63
CA ALA A 83 -8.76 -10.22 -7.44
C ALA A 83 -7.74 -10.89 -8.40
N LYS A 84 -7.60 -10.37 -9.62
CA LYS A 84 -6.60 -10.88 -10.58
C LYS A 84 -5.17 -10.61 -10.13
N LEU A 85 -4.88 -9.40 -9.66
CA LEU A 85 -3.57 -9.06 -9.11
C LEU A 85 -3.24 -9.95 -7.91
N GLU A 86 -4.20 -10.13 -7.00
CA GLU A 86 -4.08 -11.03 -5.86
C GLU A 86 -3.74 -12.47 -6.30
N SER A 87 -4.36 -12.95 -7.36
CA SER A 87 -4.06 -14.29 -7.91
C SER A 87 -2.63 -14.42 -8.43
N PHE A 88 -2.01 -13.35 -8.91
CA PHE A 88 -0.59 -13.35 -9.32
C PHE A 88 0.35 -13.29 -8.12
N ARG A 89 -0.04 -12.58 -7.04
CA ARG A 89 0.70 -12.56 -5.77
C ARG A 89 0.69 -13.91 -5.10
N ALA A 90 -0.47 -14.57 -5.05
CA ALA A 90 -0.62 -15.90 -4.47
C ALA A 90 0.24 -16.98 -5.15
N GLN A 91 0.72 -16.76 -6.37
CA GLN A 91 1.65 -17.64 -7.06
C GLN A 91 3.12 -17.39 -6.68
N GLN A 92 3.41 -16.31 -5.95
CA GLN A 92 4.78 -16.03 -5.52
C GLN A 92 5.11 -16.84 -4.25
N PRO A 93 6.35 -17.31 -4.12
CA PRO A 93 6.75 -18.04 -2.92
C PRO A 93 6.70 -17.14 -1.68
N ASP A 94 6.29 -17.72 -0.55
CA ASP A 94 6.21 -17.08 0.76
C ASP A 94 5.19 -15.93 0.86
N TYR A 95 4.23 -15.83 -0.06
CA TYR A 95 3.13 -14.90 0.02
C TYR A 95 2.18 -15.29 1.16
N LEU A 96 1.78 -14.30 1.98
CA LEU A 96 0.97 -14.53 3.18
C LEU A 96 -0.44 -13.89 3.07
N GLY A 97 -0.61 -12.94 2.17
CA GLY A 97 -1.86 -12.19 1.99
C GLY A 97 -1.62 -10.73 1.61
N PRO A 98 -2.67 -9.95 1.32
CA PRO A 98 -2.55 -8.53 1.04
C PRO A 98 -2.06 -7.78 2.28
N SER A 99 -1.29 -6.71 2.08
CA SER A 99 -0.83 -5.84 3.17
C SER A 99 -1.91 -4.84 3.60
N PHE A 100 -2.82 -4.53 2.70
CA PHE A 100 -4.03 -3.74 2.89
C PHE A 100 -5.03 -4.06 1.76
N ASP A 101 -6.28 -3.62 1.92
CA ASP A 101 -7.31 -3.81 0.91
C ASP A 101 -6.95 -3.05 -0.36
N SER A 102 -6.96 -3.75 -1.50
CA SER A 102 -6.46 -3.22 -2.76
C SER A 102 -7.32 -2.07 -3.27
N ILE A 103 -6.71 -0.93 -3.48
CA ILE A 103 -7.30 0.20 -4.19
C ILE A 103 -7.13 -0.06 -5.68
N MET A 104 -8.26 -0.29 -6.37
CA MET A 104 -8.30 -0.41 -7.82
C MET A 104 -9.35 0.56 -8.33
N ALA A 105 -8.93 1.68 -8.91
CA ALA A 105 -9.81 2.80 -9.15
C ALA A 105 -9.76 3.28 -10.60
N PHE A 106 -10.94 3.37 -11.24
CA PHE A 106 -11.11 3.84 -12.60
C PHE A 106 -11.93 5.13 -12.65
N GLY A 107 -11.53 6.07 -13.51
CA GLY A 107 -12.26 7.33 -13.70
C GLY A 107 -12.39 8.14 -12.40
N PRO A 108 -13.62 8.58 -12.01
CA PRO A 108 -13.83 9.40 -10.81
C PRO A 108 -13.38 8.75 -9.51
N HIS A 109 -13.37 7.42 -9.41
CA HIS A 109 -12.94 6.70 -8.22
C HIS A 109 -11.46 6.95 -7.89
N GLY A 110 -10.62 7.21 -8.90
CA GLY A 110 -9.22 7.57 -8.71
C GLY A 110 -8.98 8.88 -7.97
N ALA A 111 -10.00 9.71 -7.79
CA ALA A 111 -9.94 10.95 -7.01
C ALA A 111 -10.33 10.77 -5.54
N ILE A 112 -10.82 9.58 -5.16
CA ILE A 112 -11.24 9.28 -3.80
C ILE A 112 -10.05 8.73 -3.04
N VAL A 113 -9.60 9.44 -2.00
CA VAL A 113 -8.50 9.00 -1.13
C VAL A 113 -8.91 7.73 -0.38
N HIS A 114 -8.05 6.70 -0.39
CA HIS A 114 -8.31 5.40 0.21
C HIS A 114 -9.59 4.74 -0.34
N TYR A 115 -9.86 4.90 -1.64
CA TYR A 115 -10.97 4.21 -2.29
C TYR A 115 -10.78 2.70 -2.22
N GLU A 116 -11.85 2.00 -1.84
CA GLU A 116 -11.91 0.53 -1.88
C GLU A 116 -13.11 0.13 -2.74
N PRO A 117 -12.90 -0.63 -3.82
CA PRO A 117 -14.01 -1.13 -4.63
C PRO A 117 -14.80 -2.17 -3.85
N THR A 118 -16.12 -1.99 -3.80
CA THR A 118 -17.07 -2.94 -3.22
C THR A 118 -18.04 -3.42 -4.29
N ALA A 119 -18.80 -4.47 -4.00
CA ALA A 119 -19.81 -4.97 -4.94
C ALA A 119 -20.84 -3.90 -5.35
N GLU A 120 -21.09 -2.91 -4.48
CA GLU A 120 -22.03 -1.83 -4.73
C GLU A 120 -21.44 -0.69 -5.56
N THR A 121 -20.11 -0.49 -5.46
CA THR A 121 -19.40 0.62 -6.14
C THR A 121 -18.63 0.17 -7.36
N ASP A 122 -18.53 -1.14 -7.59
CA ASP A 122 -17.73 -1.75 -8.66
C ASP A 122 -18.15 -1.24 -10.05
N VAL A 123 -17.17 -0.77 -10.82
CA VAL A 123 -17.38 -0.27 -12.18
C VAL A 123 -16.52 -1.03 -13.19
N PRO A 124 -16.99 -1.14 -14.45
CA PRO A 124 -16.18 -1.74 -15.50
C PRO A 124 -14.99 -0.86 -15.88
N LEU A 125 -13.85 -1.49 -16.11
CA LEU A 125 -12.68 -0.84 -16.68
C LEU A 125 -12.85 -0.74 -18.21
N GLU A 126 -12.62 0.44 -18.75
CA GLU A 126 -12.74 0.70 -20.17
C GLU A 126 -11.36 0.93 -20.81
N PRO A 127 -11.19 0.66 -22.14
CA PRO A 127 -9.91 0.84 -22.83
C PRO A 127 -9.63 2.33 -23.14
N ARG A 128 -9.60 3.16 -22.10
CA ARG A 128 -9.34 4.61 -22.12
C ARG A 128 -8.83 5.06 -20.75
N SER A 129 -8.23 6.24 -20.71
CA SER A 129 -7.82 6.87 -19.44
C SER A 129 -6.88 5.99 -18.59
N PHE A 130 -6.87 6.18 -17.29
CA PHE A 130 -6.02 5.49 -16.33
C PHE A 130 -6.84 4.59 -15.40
N CYS A 131 -6.19 3.52 -14.93
CA CYS A 131 -6.55 2.83 -13.71
C CYS A 131 -5.47 3.10 -12.66
N LEU A 132 -5.87 3.60 -11.50
CA LEU A 132 -5.02 3.72 -10.32
C LEU A 132 -5.07 2.39 -9.56
N ALA A 133 -3.92 1.76 -9.41
CA ALA A 133 -3.75 0.54 -8.63
C ALA A 133 -2.80 0.83 -7.46
N ASP A 134 -3.32 0.87 -6.24
CA ASP A 134 -2.55 1.02 -5.00
C ASP A 134 -2.75 -0.23 -4.16
N THR A 135 -1.70 -1.01 -4.04
CA THR A 135 -1.81 -2.41 -3.57
C THR A 135 -0.52 -2.87 -2.93
N GLY A 136 -0.58 -3.88 -2.08
CA GLY A 136 0.61 -4.44 -1.49
C GLY A 136 0.41 -5.89 -1.02
N GLY A 137 1.50 -6.53 -0.63
CA GLY A 137 1.50 -7.90 -0.14
C GLY A 137 2.41 -8.11 1.06
N HIS A 138 2.00 -9.02 1.92
CA HIS A 138 2.85 -9.58 2.97
C HIS A 138 3.57 -10.82 2.44
N TYR A 139 4.87 -10.85 2.64
CA TYR A 139 5.75 -11.98 2.38
C TYR A 139 6.54 -12.31 3.65
N LEU A 140 7.05 -13.53 3.80
CA LEU A 140 7.92 -13.87 4.94
C LEU A 140 9.13 -12.92 5.05
N GLN A 141 9.59 -12.35 3.92
CA GLN A 141 10.74 -11.45 3.87
C GLN A 141 10.38 -9.99 4.17
N GLY A 142 9.11 -9.59 4.07
CA GLY A 142 8.70 -8.21 4.33
C GLY A 142 7.37 -7.85 3.68
N THR A 143 6.97 -6.61 3.88
CA THR A 143 5.72 -6.04 3.36
C THR A 143 6.02 -5.12 2.18
N THR A 144 5.20 -5.18 1.14
CA THR A 144 5.24 -4.27 0.00
C THR A 144 4.04 -3.34 0.00
N ASP A 145 4.22 -2.20 -0.66
CA ASP A 145 3.22 -1.18 -0.91
C ASP A 145 3.60 -0.54 -2.25
N ILE A 146 2.81 -0.79 -3.29
CA ILE A 146 3.15 -0.44 -4.68
C ILE A 146 1.95 0.22 -5.33
N THR A 147 2.07 1.50 -5.61
CA THR A 147 1.08 2.26 -6.39
C THR A 147 1.51 2.40 -7.85
N ARG A 148 0.58 2.20 -8.78
CA ARG A 148 0.78 2.48 -10.22
C ARG A 148 -0.47 3.10 -10.81
N THR A 149 -0.24 4.13 -11.63
CA THR A 149 -1.26 4.72 -12.51
C THR A 149 -1.06 4.16 -13.91
N ILE A 150 -1.94 3.26 -14.32
CA ILE A 150 -1.78 2.40 -15.49
C ILE A 150 -2.65 2.92 -16.63
N PRO A 151 -2.10 3.30 -17.80
CA PRO A 151 -2.92 3.66 -18.94
C PRO A 151 -3.63 2.41 -19.51
N LEU A 152 -4.95 2.51 -19.66
CA LEU A 152 -5.78 1.43 -20.22
C LEU A 152 -6.04 1.59 -21.71
N GLY A 153 -5.72 2.74 -22.29
CA GLY A 153 -5.94 3.05 -23.69
C GLY A 153 -5.49 4.47 -24.04
N PRO A 154 -6.08 5.07 -25.09
CA PRO A 154 -5.76 6.45 -25.45
C PRO A 154 -5.98 7.43 -24.31
N LEU A 155 -5.03 8.34 -24.12
CA LEU A 155 -5.07 9.40 -23.10
C LEU A 155 -5.29 10.74 -23.78
N THR A 156 -6.06 11.60 -23.13
CA THR A 156 -6.17 13.01 -23.49
C THR A 156 -4.86 13.75 -23.22
N GLU A 157 -4.68 14.91 -23.82
CA GLU A 157 -3.51 15.75 -23.58
C GLU A 157 -3.48 16.27 -22.11
N GLU A 158 -4.64 16.56 -21.55
CA GLU A 158 -4.77 16.96 -20.14
C GLU A 158 -4.33 15.84 -19.18
N GLU A 159 -4.76 14.60 -19.39
CA GLU A 159 -4.35 13.45 -18.60
C GLU A 159 -2.83 13.24 -18.68
N ARG A 160 -2.25 13.32 -19.88
CA ARG A 160 -0.77 13.22 -20.06
C ARG A 160 -0.03 14.31 -19.33
N ARG A 161 -0.54 15.55 -19.41
CA ARG A 161 0.03 16.70 -18.72
C ARG A 161 -0.03 16.53 -17.21
N ALA A 162 -1.20 16.17 -16.66
CA ALA A 162 -1.40 15.96 -15.22
C ALA A 162 -0.47 14.87 -14.69
N TYR A 163 -0.43 13.71 -15.36
CA TYR A 163 0.47 12.62 -15.02
C TYR A 163 1.94 13.07 -15.00
N THR A 164 2.36 13.81 -16.03
CA THR A 164 3.75 14.27 -16.16
C THR A 164 4.11 15.29 -15.08
N VAL A 165 3.19 16.18 -14.71
CA VAL A 165 3.41 17.17 -13.65
C VAL A 165 3.58 16.48 -12.30
N VAL A 166 2.72 15.52 -11.98
CA VAL A 166 2.82 14.72 -10.75
C VAL A 166 4.12 13.92 -10.71
N LEU A 167 4.53 13.34 -11.83
CA LEU A 167 5.80 12.59 -11.92
C LEU A 167 7.04 13.48 -11.69
N LYS A 168 6.96 14.78 -12.03
CA LYS A 168 8.07 15.72 -11.88
C LYS A 168 8.16 16.38 -10.49
N GLY A 169 7.06 16.42 -9.74
CA GLY A 169 6.96 16.98 -8.39
C GLY A 169 7.35 16.00 -7.34
#